data_c798c5675341952f9a920f4e361aabba
#
_entry.id   c798c5675341952f9a920f4e361aabba
#
_cell.length_a   1.000
_cell.length_b   1.000
_cell.length_c   1.000
_cell.angle_alpha   90.00
_cell.angle_beta   90.00
_cell.angle_gamma   90.00
#
_symmetry.space_group_name_H-M   'P 1'
#
loop_
_entity.id
_entity.type
_entity.pdbx_description
1 polymer ?
#
loop_
_entity_poly.entity_id
_entity_poly.type
_entity_poly.pdbx_seq_one_letter_code
_entity_poly.pdbx_strand_id
1 'polypeptide(L)'
;MMSGWVVASSALGADPWADRVVSYTPGADVGVGYDDASRALGMPTRVNFFGDTVTPFNTPYWSTDLVTVGRGGSLTVAFDEAVTDDALNPFGIDLLIFANQFYVTNGQGRVAGLFSEGGSIELSADGNTWTLLTGLSAESGFATNGFVDTIDLEFGSDAGTIATDFTRPVDPAFDPFGLTRQQVVAGYAGSGGGLGIDLAAWGLSEVRYVRITNADDAAGTPDIDGFADVAAVPPPGVLCVSMVMVVSRRRRRG
;
A
#
# COMPACT_ATOMS: atom_id res chain seq x y z
N MET A 1 26.85 -25.28 38.02
CA MET A 1 26.02 -24.14 37.60
C MET A 1 25.99 -24.15 36.06
N MET A 2 24.87 -24.57 35.50
CA MET A 2 24.62 -24.52 34.04
C MET A 2 24.06 -23.14 33.69
N SER A 3 24.82 -22.34 32.95
CA SER A 3 24.36 -21.10 32.40
C SER A 3 23.54 -21.39 31.15
N GLY A 4 22.21 -21.25 31.26
CA GLY A 4 21.34 -21.33 30.12
C GLY A 4 21.53 -20.11 29.21
N TRP A 5 21.78 -20.33 27.93
CA TRP A 5 21.77 -19.31 26.90
C TRP A 5 20.32 -19.05 26.50
N VAL A 6 19.81 -17.87 26.79
CA VAL A 6 18.57 -17.39 26.19
C VAL A 6 18.95 -16.91 24.80
N VAL A 7 18.58 -17.67 23.77
CA VAL A 7 18.61 -17.20 22.40
C VAL A 7 17.40 -16.27 22.24
N ALA A 8 17.67 -14.97 22.17
CA ALA A 8 16.64 -14.04 21.74
C ALA A 8 16.31 -14.38 20.27
N SER A 9 15.13 -14.93 20.06
CA SER A 9 14.51 -15.01 18.75
C SER A 9 14.30 -13.56 18.30
N SER A 10 15.03 -13.10 17.30
CA SER A 10 14.61 -11.92 16.55
C SER A 10 13.29 -12.30 15.90
N ALA A 11 12.19 -11.70 16.35
CA ALA A 11 10.96 -11.71 15.55
C ALA A 11 11.36 -11.17 14.18
N LEU A 12 11.19 -11.96 13.13
CA LEU A 12 11.09 -11.45 11.78
C LEU A 12 9.96 -10.43 11.86
N GLY A 13 10.21 -9.18 11.47
CA GLY A 13 9.16 -8.16 11.47
C GLY A 13 7.93 -8.73 10.76
N ALA A 14 6.73 -8.41 11.26
CA ALA A 14 5.49 -8.80 10.60
C ALA A 14 5.54 -8.32 9.15
N ASP A 15 4.98 -9.12 8.25
CA ASP A 15 4.76 -8.73 6.87
C ASP A 15 3.80 -7.52 6.87
N PRO A 16 4.10 -6.40 6.21
CA PRO A 16 3.24 -5.22 6.26
C PRO A 16 1.95 -5.36 5.44
N TRP A 17 1.76 -6.47 4.75
CA TRP A 17 0.64 -6.66 3.83
C TRP A 17 -0.56 -7.33 4.48
N ALA A 18 -1.75 -7.14 3.88
CA ALA A 18 -2.91 -7.95 4.26
C ALA A 18 -2.64 -9.44 4.01
N ASP A 19 -2.94 -10.29 5.01
CA ASP A 19 -2.55 -11.71 5.04
C ASP A 19 -3.60 -12.63 4.43
N ARG A 20 -4.88 -12.28 4.54
CA ARG A 20 -5.96 -13.17 4.11
C ARG A 20 -7.22 -12.46 3.64
N VAL A 21 -7.90 -13.08 2.70
CA VAL A 21 -9.27 -12.73 2.35
C VAL A 21 -10.22 -13.34 3.38
N VAL A 22 -11.04 -12.50 4.02
CA VAL A 22 -12.06 -12.93 4.98
C VAL A 22 -13.36 -13.28 4.25
N SER A 23 -13.75 -12.42 3.30
CA SER A 23 -14.91 -12.64 2.45
C SER A 23 -14.79 -11.87 1.15
N TYR A 24 -15.36 -12.41 0.10
CA TYR A 24 -15.49 -11.73 -1.18
C TYR A 24 -16.81 -12.09 -1.84
N THR A 25 -17.54 -11.07 -2.24
CA THR A 25 -18.73 -11.15 -3.08
C THR A 25 -18.44 -10.32 -4.32
N PRO A 26 -18.27 -10.93 -5.50
CA PRO A 26 -17.86 -10.19 -6.69
C PRO A 26 -18.79 -9.03 -7.05
N GLY A 27 -20.11 -9.23 -6.92
CA GLY A 27 -21.10 -8.27 -7.39
C GLY A 27 -21.36 -8.41 -8.90
N ALA A 28 -22.02 -7.41 -9.49
CA ALA A 28 -22.28 -7.34 -10.91
C ALA A 28 -21.17 -6.60 -11.67
N ASP A 29 -21.05 -6.88 -12.97
CA ASP A 29 -20.14 -6.22 -13.91
C ASP A 29 -18.64 -6.50 -13.67
N VAL A 30 -18.30 -7.57 -12.97
CA VAL A 30 -16.92 -8.03 -12.83
C VAL A 30 -16.47 -8.69 -14.14
N GLY A 31 -15.35 -8.25 -14.69
CA GLY A 31 -14.75 -8.84 -15.88
C GLY A 31 -14.32 -10.29 -15.67
N VAL A 32 -14.24 -11.07 -16.75
CA VAL A 32 -13.78 -12.46 -16.67
C VAL A 32 -12.35 -12.53 -16.14
N GLY A 33 -12.15 -13.25 -15.02
CA GLY A 33 -10.87 -13.46 -14.37
C GLY A 33 -10.49 -12.38 -13.35
N TYR A 34 -11.31 -11.34 -13.18
CA TYR A 34 -11.09 -10.28 -12.16
C TYR A 34 -11.76 -10.59 -10.82
N ASP A 35 -12.16 -11.83 -10.60
CA ASP A 35 -12.85 -12.33 -9.41
C ASP A 35 -11.95 -13.16 -8.47
N ASP A 36 -10.62 -13.10 -8.65
CA ASP A 36 -9.64 -13.70 -7.74
C ASP A 36 -9.26 -12.76 -6.61
N ALA A 37 -9.96 -12.85 -5.48
CA ALA A 37 -9.74 -11.99 -4.33
C ALA A 37 -8.33 -12.10 -3.71
N SER A 38 -7.58 -13.16 -4.00
CA SER A 38 -6.20 -13.30 -3.52
C SER A 38 -5.24 -12.27 -4.13
N ARG A 39 -5.64 -11.60 -5.21
CA ARG A 39 -4.86 -10.52 -5.85
C ARG A 39 -4.73 -9.28 -4.98
N ALA A 40 -5.62 -9.09 -4.02
CA ALA A 40 -5.54 -8.00 -3.04
C ALA A 40 -4.60 -8.31 -1.85
N LEU A 41 -3.91 -9.44 -1.85
CA LEU A 41 -3.00 -9.86 -0.79
C LEU A 41 -1.53 -9.72 -1.21
N GLY A 42 -0.68 -9.45 -0.21
CA GLY A 42 0.75 -9.29 -0.43
C GLY A 42 1.12 -7.90 -0.96
N MET A 43 2.34 -7.78 -1.47
CA MET A 43 2.89 -6.51 -1.95
C MET A 43 2.17 -6.06 -3.24
N PRO A 44 1.78 -4.78 -3.33
CA PRO A 44 1.20 -4.21 -4.55
C PRO A 44 2.06 -4.39 -5.79
N THR A 45 1.42 -4.39 -6.96
CA THR A 45 2.04 -4.67 -8.26
C THR A 45 3.06 -3.58 -8.64
N ARG A 46 4.30 -3.99 -8.94
CA ARG A 46 5.36 -3.11 -9.46
C ARG A 46 5.54 -3.21 -10.96
N VAL A 47 5.29 -4.39 -11.50
CA VAL A 47 5.41 -4.72 -12.90
C VAL A 47 4.15 -5.48 -13.27
N ASN A 48 3.43 -5.03 -14.28
CA ASN A 48 2.19 -5.63 -14.71
C ASN A 48 2.42 -6.96 -15.45
N PHE A 49 1.35 -7.66 -15.79
CA PHE A 49 1.40 -8.93 -16.51
C PHE A 49 2.23 -8.90 -17.81
N PHE A 50 2.30 -7.77 -18.51
CA PHE A 50 3.05 -7.63 -19.76
C PHE A 50 4.55 -7.34 -19.54
N GLY A 51 4.97 -7.14 -18.32
CA GLY A 51 6.33 -6.78 -17.97
C GLY A 51 6.60 -5.28 -17.98
N ASP A 52 5.54 -4.45 -18.12
CA ASP A 52 5.67 -3.00 -18.06
C ASP A 52 5.72 -2.54 -16.59
N THR A 53 6.54 -1.55 -16.31
CA THR A 53 6.63 -0.92 -15.00
C THR A 53 5.33 -0.19 -14.67
N VAL A 54 4.81 -0.42 -13.48
CA VAL A 54 3.70 0.36 -12.93
C VAL A 54 4.17 1.78 -12.63
N THR A 55 3.45 2.76 -13.16
CA THR A 55 3.67 4.19 -12.94
C THR A 55 2.34 4.86 -12.57
N PRO A 56 2.34 6.10 -12.04
CA PRO A 56 1.10 6.81 -11.77
C PRO A 56 0.23 7.10 -13.01
N PHE A 57 0.71 6.73 -14.21
CA PHE A 57 0.06 6.94 -15.51
C PHE A 57 -0.19 5.63 -16.26
N ASN A 58 0.43 4.52 -15.80
CA ASN A 58 0.27 3.16 -16.29
C ASN A 58 0.13 2.23 -15.08
N THR A 59 -1.06 2.24 -14.49
CA THR A 59 -1.39 1.52 -13.24
C THR A 59 -1.60 0.02 -13.51
N PRO A 60 -1.64 -0.85 -12.49
CA PRO A 60 -2.09 -2.23 -12.65
C PRO A 60 -3.52 -2.27 -13.20
N TYR A 61 -3.76 -3.08 -14.22
CA TYR A 61 -5.08 -3.16 -14.85
C TYR A 61 -5.44 -4.57 -15.35
N TRP A 62 -4.60 -5.57 -15.08
CA TRP A 62 -4.83 -6.93 -15.57
C TRP A 62 -5.37 -7.84 -14.47
N SER A 63 -6.15 -8.84 -14.85
CA SER A 63 -6.78 -9.77 -13.91
C SER A 63 -5.81 -10.63 -13.08
N THR A 64 -4.52 -10.63 -13.44
CA THR A 64 -3.45 -11.23 -12.63
C THR A 64 -2.89 -10.30 -11.57
N ASP A 65 -3.19 -9.01 -11.66
CA ASP A 65 -2.58 -7.96 -10.85
C ASP A 65 -3.54 -7.46 -9.75
N LEU A 66 -4.87 -7.57 -9.97
CA LEU A 66 -5.87 -6.98 -9.09
C LEU A 66 -7.19 -7.76 -9.07
N VAL A 67 -8.06 -7.42 -8.12
CA VAL A 67 -9.42 -7.94 -8.00
C VAL A 67 -10.45 -6.81 -8.10
N THR A 68 -11.52 -7.03 -8.86
CA THR A 68 -12.63 -6.08 -9.01
C THR A 68 -13.69 -6.28 -7.94
N VAL A 69 -14.19 -5.17 -7.35
CA VAL A 69 -15.39 -5.15 -6.52
C VAL A 69 -16.53 -4.59 -7.35
N GLY A 70 -17.30 -5.46 -7.98
CA GLY A 70 -18.42 -5.12 -8.85
C GLY A 70 -19.59 -4.49 -8.09
N ARG A 71 -20.63 -4.01 -8.80
CA ARG A 71 -21.79 -3.37 -8.20
C ARG A 71 -22.53 -4.33 -7.26
N GLY A 72 -22.84 -3.86 -6.04
CA GLY A 72 -23.39 -4.68 -4.95
C GLY A 72 -22.38 -5.67 -4.37
N GLY A 73 -21.12 -5.59 -4.77
CA GLY A 73 -20.04 -6.46 -4.31
C GLY A 73 -19.34 -5.95 -3.05
N SER A 74 -18.52 -6.82 -2.48
CA SER A 74 -17.67 -6.49 -1.32
C SER A 74 -16.44 -7.37 -1.26
N LEU A 75 -15.33 -6.79 -0.81
CA LEU A 75 -14.09 -7.47 -0.46
C LEU A 75 -13.74 -7.15 0.98
N THR A 76 -13.48 -8.16 1.80
CA THR A 76 -12.94 -7.98 3.16
C THR A 76 -11.62 -8.72 3.29
N VAL A 77 -10.57 -8.00 3.65
CA VAL A 77 -9.25 -8.57 3.97
C VAL A 77 -8.95 -8.40 5.45
N ALA A 78 -7.96 -9.15 5.94
CA ALA A 78 -7.49 -8.99 7.31
C ALA A 78 -5.97 -9.09 7.38
N PHE A 79 -5.43 -8.40 8.39
CA PHE A 79 -4.05 -8.48 8.86
C PHE A 79 -3.98 -9.44 10.06
N ASP A 80 -2.97 -10.29 10.13
CA ASP A 80 -2.71 -11.16 11.28
C ASP A 80 -2.17 -10.36 12.47
N GLU A 81 -1.39 -9.32 12.20
CA GLU A 81 -1.02 -8.28 13.15
C GLU A 81 -1.90 -7.04 12.93
N ALA A 82 -2.28 -6.34 14.00
CA ALA A 82 -3.10 -5.13 13.83
C ALA A 82 -2.26 -3.99 13.28
N VAL A 83 -2.78 -3.27 12.29
CA VAL A 83 -2.32 -1.93 11.93
C VAL A 83 -2.70 -1.00 13.08
N THR A 84 -1.73 -0.30 13.66
CA THR A 84 -1.94 0.55 14.83
C THR A 84 -1.74 2.02 14.50
N ASP A 85 -2.48 2.90 15.20
CA ASP A 85 -2.21 4.34 15.21
C ASP A 85 -0.83 4.57 15.85
N ASP A 86 0.19 4.89 15.03
CA ASP A 86 1.55 5.17 15.47
C ASP A 86 1.94 6.62 15.15
N ALA A 87 2.14 7.42 16.18
CA ALA A 87 2.56 8.82 16.05
C ALA A 87 3.94 9.01 15.36
N LEU A 88 4.71 7.93 15.15
CA LEU A 88 5.97 7.95 14.41
C LEU A 88 5.78 7.74 12.91
N ASN A 89 4.61 7.31 12.48
CA ASN A 89 4.30 7.13 11.07
C ASN A 89 4.32 8.49 10.34
N PRO A 90 4.84 8.55 9.09
CA PRO A 90 4.88 9.77 8.33
C PRO A 90 3.46 10.35 8.15
N PHE A 91 3.32 11.64 8.47
CA PHE A 91 2.06 12.39 8.34
C PHE A 91 0.89 11.86 9.19
N GLY A 92 1.12 10.93 10.13
CA GLY A 92 0.08 10.24 10.88
C GLY A 92 -0.69 9.19 10.07
N ILE A 93 -0.18 8.80 8.91
CA ILE A 93 -0.81 7.77 8.07
C ILE A 93 -0.37 6.38 8.55
N ASP A 94 -1.33 5.50 8.82
CA ASP A 94 -1.09 4.16 9.35
C ASP A 94 -1.39 3.04 8.36
N LEU A 95 -2.34 3.25 7.46
CA LEU A 95 -2.78 2.26 6.48
C LEU A 95 -2.74 2.85 5.07
N LEU A 96 -2.28 2.06 4.10
CA LEU A 96 -2.34 2.37 2.68
C LEU A 96 -3.24 1.37 1.94
N ILE A 97 -4.06 1.89 1.02
CA ILE A 97 -4.86 1.08 0.08
C ILE A 97 -4.38 1.38 -1.33
N PHE A 98 -4.05 0.33 -2.09
CA PHE A 98 -3.61 0.39 -3.47
C PHE A 98 -4.69 -0.14 -4.40
N ALA A 99 -4.96 0.61 -5.46
CA ALA A 99 -5.98 0.31 -6.45
C ALA A 99 -5.53 0.81 -7.83
N ASN A 100 -6.39 0.70 -8.85
CA ASN A 100 -5.97 1.00 -10.23
C ASN A 100 -6.23 2.46 -10.68
N GLN A 101 -6.51 3.38 -9.77
CA GLN A 101 -6.60 4.80 -10.14
C GLN A 101 -5.34 5.28 -10.85
N PHE A 102 -5.46 6.19 -11.81
CA PHE A 102 -4.33 6.76 -12.55
C PHE A 102 -4.55 8.22 -12.95
N TYR A 103 -3.45 8.94 -13.15
CA TYR A 103 -3.54 10.32 -13.60
C TYR A 103 -3.71 10.43 -15.11
N VAL A 104 -4.64 11.29 -15.51
CA VAL A 104 -4.87 11.68 -16.89
C VAL A 104 -4.14 12.98 -17.17
N THR A 105 -3.40 13.04 -18.28
CA THR A 105 -2.69 14.26 -18.70
C THR A 105 -3.43 15.00 -19.83
N ASN A 106 -3.30 16.33 -19.84
CA ASN A 106 -3.78 17.17 -20.94
C ASN A 106 -2.82 17.14 -22.13
N GLY A 107 -3.16 17.87 -23.22
CA GLY A 107 -2.33 17.96 -24.43
C GLY A 107 -0.94 18.61 -24.25
N GLN A 108 -0.65 19.18 -23.07
CA GLN A 108 0.67 19.69 -22.70
C GLN A 108 1.45 18.72 -21.80
N GLY A 109 0.96 17.50 -21.59
CA GLY A 109 1.58 16.46 -20.76
C GLY A 109 1.56 16.76 -19.26
N ARG A 110 0.60 17.57 -18.80
CA ARG A 110 0.40 17.91 -17.38
C ARG A 110 -0.83 17.20 -16.84
N VAL A 111 -0.76 16.80 -15.57
CA VAL A 111 -1.90 16.16 -14.87
C VAL A 111 -3.11 17.11 -14.89
N ALA A 112 -4.22 16.61 -15.39
CA ALA A 112 -5.48 17.32 -15.51
C ALA A 112 -6.66 16.61 -14.80
N GLY A 113 -6.48 15.34 -14.42
CA GLY A 113 -7.50 14.55 -13.75
C GLY A 113 -6.93 13.30 -13.10
N LEU A 114 -7.73 12.69 -12.22
CA LEU A 114 -7.54 11.35 -11.69
C LEU A 114 -8.71 10.50 -12.19
N PHE A 115 -8.42 9.38 -12.85
CA PHE A 115 -9.42 8.36 -13.12
C PHE A 115 -9.63 7.55 -11.83
N SER A 116 -10.89 7.31 -11.45
CA SER A 116 -11.28 6.60 -10.23
C SER A 116 -12.68 6.03 -10.40
N GLU A 117 -12.91 4.81 -9.92
CA GLU A 117 -14.18 4.10 -9.99
C GLU A 117 -14.87 3.99 -8.63
N GLY A 118 -14.25 4.49 -7.57
CA GLY A 118 -14.88 4.66 -6.27
C GLY A 118 -14.54 3.58 -5.24
N GLY A 119 -15.57 2.94 -4.64
CA GLY A 119 -15.46 1.97 -3.56
C GLY A 119 -15.49 2.58 -2.16
N SER A 120 -16.53 2.28 -1.37
CA SER A 120 -16.61 2.70 0.04
C SER A 120 -15.69 1.87 0.91
N ILE A 121 -15.09 2.50 1.92
CA ILE A 121 -14.11 1.89 2.82
C ILE A 121 -14.70 1.80 4.23
N GLU A 122 -14.62 0.62 4.82
CA GLU A 122 -14.96 0.40 6.22
C GLU A 122 -13.79 -0.30 6.93
N LEU A 123 -13.49 0.14 8.14
CA LEU A 123 -12.42 -0.39 8.98
C LEU A 123 -12.99 -1.02 10.26
N SER A 124 -12.35 -2.08 10.75
CA SER A 124 -12.75 -2.75 11.97
C SER A 124 -11.55 -3.36 12.71
N ALA A 125 -11.54 -3.27 14.04
CA ALA A 125 -10.58 -3.96 14.89
C ALA A 125 -10.99 -5.43 15.16
N ASP A 126 -12.30 -5.72 15.21
CA ASP A 126 -12.86 -7.00 15.68
C ASP A 126 -13.64 -7.80 14.62
N GLY A 127 -13.80 -7.23 13.41
CA GLY A 127 -14.59 -7.82 12.33
C GLY A 127 -16.11 -7.74 12.52
N ASN A 128 -16.59 -7.09 13.58
CA ASN A 128 -18.02 -6.98 13.90
C ASN A 128 -18.49 -5.53 13.93
N THR A 129 -17.69 -4.64 14.52
CA THR A 129 -17.97 -3.20 14.57
C THR A 129 -17.20 -2.50 13.48
N TRP A 130 -17.91 -1.79 12.61
CA TRP A 130 -17.33 -1.17 11.42
C TRP A 130 -17.44 0.34 11.44
N THR A 131 -16.37 1.02 11.11
CA THR A 131 -16.29 2.47 10.92
C THR A 131 -16.23 2.77 9.43
N LEU A 132 -17.27 3.41 8.88
CA LEU A 132 -17.31 3.87 7.48
C LEU A 132 -16.49 5.16 7.33
N LEU A 133 -15.54 5.17 6.39
CA LEU A 133 -14.71 6.34 6.09
C LEU A 133 -15.45 7.28 5.11
N THR A 134 -16.28 8.15 5.65
CA THR A 134 -17.09 9.07 4.84
C THR A 134 -16.24 10.11 4.11
N GLY A 135 -16.48 10.29 2.80
CA GLY A 135 -15.73 11.24 1.98
C GLY A 135 -14.43 10.71 1.39
N LEU A 136 -14.06 9.47 1.70
CA LEU A 136 -12.99 8.74 1.03
C LEU A 136 -13.56 7.62 0.16
N SER A 137 -12.84 7.26 -0.90
CA SER A 137 -13.08 6.04 -1.66
C SER A 137 -11.77 5.30 -1.89
N ALA A 138 -11.84 3.99 -2.12
CA ALA A 138 -10.66 3.14 -2.28
C ALA A 138 -9.68 3.65 -3.35
N GLU A 139 -10.21 4.33 -4.38
CA GLU A 139 -9.44 4.89 -5.49
C GLU A 139 -9.28 6.43 -5.43
N SER A 140 -9.45 7.05 -4.26
CA SER A 140 -9.27 8.50 -4.09
C SER A 140 -7.84 8.91 -3.71
N GLY A 141 -6.93 7.95 -3.59
CA GLY A 141 -5.54 8.19 -3.19
C GLY A 141 -4.60 8.56 -4.34
N PHE A 142 -3.32 8.51 -4.05
CA PHE A 142 -2.26 8.69 -5.04
C PHE A 142 -2.13 7.43 -5.90
N ALA A 143 -2.02 7.59 -7.22
CA ALA A 143 -1.85 6.47 -8.14
C ALA A 143 -0.56 5.68 -7.87
N THR A 144 -0.58 4.36 -8.07
CA THR A 144 0.53 3.47 -7.74
C THR A 144 1.77 3.76 -8.59
N ASN A 145 2.95 3.71 -7.96
CA ASN A 145 4.25 3.89 -8.61
C ASN A 145 5.22 2.79 -8.18
N GLY A 146 5.65 1.94 -9.10
CA GLY A 146 6.51 0.79 -8.82
C GLY A 146 7.98 1.14 -8.59
N PHE A 147 8.52 2.14 -9.33
CA PHE A 147 9.94 2.50 -9.30
C PHE A 147 10.16 4.01 -9.39
N VAL A 148 11.26 4.47 -8.77
CA VAL A 148 11.62 5.91 -8.73
C VAL A 148 12.24 6.37 -10.05
N ASP A 149 12.96 5.48 -10.74
CA ASP A 149 13.83 5.76 -11.86
C ASP A 149 13.28 5.34 -13.23
N THR A 150 11.98 5.02 -13.31
CA THR A 150 11.29 4.76 -14.59
C THR A 150 11.34 6.01 -15.48
N ILE A 151 11.76 5.87 -16.73
CA ILE A 151 11.89 6.95 -17.71
C ILE A 151 10.60 7.11 -18.51
N ASP A 152 10.08 5.99 -19.05
CA ASP A 152 8.80 5.97 -19.77
C ASP A 152 7.65 5.90 -18.78
N LEU A 153 7.27 7.06 -18.25
CA LEU A 153 6.19 7.17 -17.27
C LEU A 153 4.78 7.02 -17.88
N GLU A 154 4.66 7.06 -19.20
CA GLU A 154 3.36 6.94 -19.88
C GLU A 154 2.94 5.49 -20.08
N PHE A 155 3.87 4.62 -20.44
CA PHE A 155 3.61 3.21 -20.76
C PHE A 155 4.39 2.22 -19.89
N GLY A 156 5.40 2.69 -19.14
CA GLY A 156 6.20 1.82 -18.27
C GLY A 156 7.10 0.84 -19.05
N SER A 157 7.43 1.13 -20.31
CA SER A 157 8.13 0.21 -21.21
C SER A 157 9.61 -0.01 -20.88
N ASP A 158 10.19 0.81 -20.00
CA ASP A 158 11.52 0.62 -19.44
C ASP A 158 11.47 0.05 -18.03
N ALA A 159 12.39 -0.85 -17.72
CA ALA A 159 12.49 -1.45 -16.39
C ALA A 159 13.13 -0.46 -15.42
N GLY A 160 12.35 -0.02 -14.42
CA GLY A 160 12.90 0.68 -13.26
C GLY A 160 13.80 -0.26 -12.43
N THR A 161 14.79 0.30 -11.74
CA THR A 161 15.74 -0.45 -10.91
C THR A 161 15.71 -0.06 -9.45
N ILE A 162 15.23 1.14 -9.12
CA ILE A 162 15.09 1.64 -7.76
C ILE A 162 13.63 1.54 -7.35
N ALA A 163 13.32 0.48 -6.60
CA ALA A 163 11.96 0.24 -6.13
C ALA A 163 11.48 1.36 -5.21
N THR A 164 10.21 1.75 -5.34
CA THR A 164 9.53 2.61 -4.37
C THR A 164 9.22 1.84 -3.09
N ASP A 165 8.88 2.54 -2.04
CA ASP A 165 8.45 1.97 -0.76
C ASP A 165 6.92 2.00 -0.67
N PHE A 166 6.29 0.83 -0.70
CA PHE A 166 4.83 0.68 -0.58
C PHE A 166 4.32 0.75 0.86
N THR A 167 5.22 0.85 1.84
CA THR A 167 4.86 1.11 3.25
C THR A 167 5.03 2.58 3.64
N ARG A 168 5.42 3.42 2.68
CA ARG A 168 5.63 4.84 2.88
C ARG A 168 4.53 5.65 2.18
N PRO A 169 3.76 6.49 2.91
CA PRO A 169 2.75 7.36 2.30
C PRO A 169 3.39 8.51 1.50
N VAL A 170 2.67 9.02 0.53
CA VAL A 170 2.92 10.33 -0.08
C VAL A 170 2.46 11.40 0.91
N ASP A 171 3.13 12.56 0.93
CA ASP A 171 2.67 13.72 1.70
C ASP A 171 1.23 14.10 1.30
N PRO A 172 0.24 14.07 2.22
CA PRO A 172 -1.14 14.41 1.91
C PRO A 172 -1.33 15.84 1.38
N ALA A 173 -0.36 16.74 1.65
CA ALA A 173 -0.36 18.10 1.12
C ALA A 173 0.17 18.21 -0.33
N PHE A 174 0.70 17.11 -0.89
CA PHE A 174 1.18 17.09 -2.27
C PHE A 174 0.02 17.17 -3.26
N ASP A 175 0.04 18.16 -4.14
CA ASP A 175 -0.93 18.33 -5.22
C ASP A 175 -0.27 17.98 -6.57
N PRO A 176 -0.68 16.88 -7.23
CA PRO A 176 -0.14 16.47 -8.53
C PRO A 176 -0.70 17.28 -9.72
N PHE A 177 -1.81 18.01 -9.54
CA PHE A 177 -2.47 18.69 -10.65
C PHE A 177 -1.62 19.82 -11.25
N GLY A 178 -1.60 19.90 -12.57
CA GLY A 178 -0.78 20.83 -13.33
C GLY A 178 0.71 20.49 -13.42
N LEU A 179 1.18 19.44 -12.74
CA LEU A 179 2.56 18.96 -12.80
C LEU A 179 2.81 18.07 -14.03
N THR A 180 4.06 17.98 -14.46
CA THR A 180 4.50 16.99 -15.44
C THR A 180 4.63 15.60 -14.80
N ARG A 181 4.67 14.52 -15.60
CA ARG A 181 4.85 13.15 -15.11
C ARG A 181 6.07 13.00 -14.20
N GLN A 182 7.21 13.57 -14.58
CA GLN A 182 8.44 13.53 -13.80
C GLN A 182 8.32 14.29 -12.46
N GLN A 183 7.60 15.43 -12.45
CA GLN A 183 7.37 16.19 -11.22
C GLN A 183 6.45 15.42 -10.26
N VAL A 184 5.47 14.67 -10.76
CA VAL A 184 4.62 13.81 -9.92
C VAL A 184 5.44 12.73 -9.25
N VAL A 185 6.24 11.97 -9.99
CA VAL A 185 7.08 10.89 -9.42
C VAL A 185 8.11 11.46 -8.43
N ALA A 186 8.71 12.62 -8.75
CA ALA A 186 9.61 13.31 -7.81
C ALA A 186 8.89 13.75 -6.52
N GLY A 187 7.64 14.22 -6.63
CA GLY A 187 6.81 14.63 -5.48
C GLY A 187 6.42 13.47 -4.56
N TYR A 188 6.39 12.24 -5.06
CA TYR A 188 6.16 11.04 -4.25
C TYR A 188 7.33 10.74 -3.28
N ALA A 189 8.50 11.32 -3.50
CA ALA A 189 9.68 11.23 -2.63
C ALA A 189 10.06 9.77 -2.25
N GLY A 190 9.91 8.84 -3.19
CA GLY A 190 10.20 7.42 -3.01
C GLY A 190 9.03 6.57 -2.50
N SER A 191 7.87 7.15 -2.22
CA SER A 191 6.63 6.43 -1.90
C SER A 191 6.13 5.63 -3.12
N GLY A 192 5.43 4.53 -2.85
CA GLY A 192 4.71 3.74 -3.84
C GLY A 192 3.31 4.27 -4.20
N GLY A 193 2.86 5.37 -3.62
CA GLY A 193 1.50 5.87 -3.81
C GLY A 193 0.50 5.30 -2.81
N GLY A 194 -0.74 5.07 -3.25
CA GLY A 194 -1.84 4.54 -2.44
C GLY A 194 -2.68 5.62 -1.76
N LEU A 195 -3.83 5.22 -1.24
CA LEU A 195 -4.68 6.05 -0.37
C LEU A 195 -4.18 5.92 1.07
N GLY A 196 -3.68 7.02 1.64
CA GLY A 196 -3.27 7.08 3.04
C GLY A 196 -4.45 7.29 3.99
N ILE A 197 -4.49 6.53 5.07
CA ILE A 197 -5.51 6.62 6.12
C ILE A 197 -4.80 6.79 7.47
N ASP A 198 -5.10 7.91 8.16
CA ASP A 198 -4.76 8.20 9.55
C ASP A 198 -5.88 7.63 10.43
N LEU A 199 -5.59 6.61 11.23
CA LEU A 199 -6.57 5.93 12.08
C LEU A 199 -7.11 6.85 13.17
N ALA A 200 -6.26 7.72 13.74
CA ALA A 200 -6.67 8.69 14.77
C ALA A 200 -7.73 9.66 14.25
N ALA A 201 -7.69 10.06 12.98
CA ALA A 201 -8.69 10.93 12.37
C ALA A 201 -10.10 10.31 12.40
N TRP A 202 -10.21 8.99 12.52
CA TRP A 202 -11.46 8.21 12.59
C TRP A 202 -11.77 7.69 13.98
N GLY A 203 -10.96 8.05 14.99
CA GLY A 203 -11.11 7.60 16.38
C GLY A 203 -10.78 6.14 16.59
N LEU A 204 -9.97 5.56 15.72
CA LEU A 204 -9.49 4.19 15.78
C LEU A 204 -8.06 4.16 16.33
N SER A 205 -7.76 3.27 17.26
CA SER A 205 -6.40 3.03 17.76
C SER A 205 -5.72 1.85 17.06
N GLU A 206 -6.50 0.97 16.43
CA GLU A 206 -6.02 -0.16 15.65
C GLU A 206 -7.10 -0.65 14.70
N VAL A 207 -6.68 -1.34 13.63
CA VAL A 207 -7.55 -2.08 12.72
C VAL A 207 -6.92 -3.41 12.35
N ARG A 208 -7.77 -4.44 12.16
CA ARG A 208 -7.37 -5.75 11.63
C ARG A 208 -8.07 -6.09 10.34
N TYR A 209 -9.19 -5.43 10.05
CA TYR A 209 -10.04 -5.74 8.91
C TYR A 209 -10.29 -4.48 8.10
N VAL A 210 -10.12 -4.61 6.80
CA VAL A 210 -10.49 -3.59 5.82
C VAL A 210 -11.54 -4.17 4.91
N ARG A 211 -12.65 -3.44 4.73
CA ARG A 211 -13.71 -3.84 3.80
C ARG A 211 -13.93 -2.75 2.74
N ILE A 212 -13.88 -3.17 1.50
CA ILE A 212 -14.29 -2.34 0.36
C ILE A 212 -15.66 -2.83 -0.09
N THR A 213 -16.61 -1.90 -0.22
CA THR A 213 -17.94 -2.19 -0.74
C THR A 213 -18.25 -1.29 -1.93
N ASN A 214 -19.02 -1.81 -2.88
CA ASN A 214 -19.48 -1.05 -4.01
C ASN A 214 -21.01 -1.05 -4.05
N ALA A 215 -21.63 0.11 -4.25
CA ALA A 215 -23.08 0.23 -4.24
C ALA A 215 -23.71 -0.44 -5.47
N ASP A 216 -24.97 -0.88 -5.34
CA ASP A 216 -25.72 -1.50 -6.46
C ASP A 216 -25.90 -0.57 -7.67
N ASP A 217 -25.95 0.75 -7.42
CA ASP A 217 -26.13 1.81 -8.40
C ASP A 217 -24.82 2.56 -8.72
N ALA A 218 -23.67 2.04 -8.29
CA ALA A 218 -22.38 2.65 -8.58
C ALA A 218 -22.12 2.75 -10.10
N ALA A 219 -21.42 3.81 -10.50
CA ALA A 219 -21.07 4.04 -11.91
C ALA A 219 -19.82 3.26 -12.34
N GLY A 220 -18.96 2.89 -11.38
CA GLY A 220 -17.70 2.18 -11.61
C GLY A 220 -17.59 0.91 -10.78
N THR A 221 -16.51 0.18 -10.99
CA THR A 221 -16.19 -1.09 -10.32
C THR A 221 -14.75 -1.03 -9.82
N PRO A 222 -14.50 -0.57 -8.58
CA PRO A 222 -13.14 -0.37 -8.08
C PRO A 222 -12.33 -1.66 -8.13
N ASP A 223 -11.08 -1.51 -8.55
CA ASP A 223 -10.10 -2.58 -8.72
C ASP A 223 -9.00 -2.47 -7.66
N ILE A 224 -8.87 -3.46 -6.80
CA ILE A 224 -8.00 -3.45 -5.63
C ILE A 224 -6.74 -4.30 -5.89
N ASP A 225 -5.57 -3.68 -5.65
CA ASP A 225 -4.25 -4.29 -5.83
C ASP A 225 -3.61 -4.70 -4.49
N GLY A 226 -3.88 -4.00 -3.38
CA GLY A 226 -3.31 -4.38 -2.08
C GLY A 226 -3.58 -3.42 -0.94
N PHE A 227 -3.12 -3.84 0.24
CA PHE A 227 -3.22 -3.09 1.50
C PHE A 227 -1.90 -3.20 2.25
N ALA A 228 -1.43 -2.09 2.83
CA ALA A 228 -0.17 -2.08 3.58
C ALA A 228 -0.30 -1.34 4.91
N ASP A 229 0.30 -1.92 5.95
CA ASP A 229 0.67 -1.22 7.18
C ASP A 229 1.83 -0.27 6.89
N VAL A 230 1.78 0.95 7.42
CA VAL A 230 2.81 1.96 7.23
C VAL A 230 3.97 1.72 8.18
N ALA A 231 5.18 1.59 7.63
CA ALA A 231 6.38 1.48 8.44
C ALA A 231 6.82 2.84 8.99
N ALA A 232 7.00 2.93 10.31
CA ALA A 232 7.58 4.11 10.94
C ALA A 232 8.99 4.39 10.38
N VAL A 233 9.25 5.64 9.97
CA VAL A 233 10.59 6.04 9.55
C VAL A 233 11.47 6.19 10.78
N PRO A 234 12.56 5.40 10.95
CA PRO A 234 13.46 5.56 12.07
C PRO A 234 13.98 7.00 12.14
N PRO A 235 14.02 7.64 13.32
CA PRO A 235 14.56 8.98 13.44
C PRO A 235 16.00 9.03 12.93
N PRO A 236 16.42 10.08 12.21
CA PRO A 236 17.78 10.21 11.72
C PRO A 236 18.76 10.21 12.92
N GLY A 237 19.57 9.14 13.05
CA GLY A 237 20.61 9.03 14.08
C GLY A 237 20.62 7.76 14.94
N VAL A 238 19.67 6.85 14.82
CA VAL A 238 19.75 5.53 15.50
C VAL A 238 20.49 4.53 14.61
N LEU A 239 21.78 4.74 14.39
CA LEU A 239 22.69 3.69 13.99
C LEU A 239 22.88 2.78 15.22
N CYS A 240 22.16 1.65 15.27
CA CYS A 240 22.50 0.55 16.19
C CYS A 240 23.89 0.03 15.82
N VAL A 241 24.93 0.63 16.38
CA VAL A 241 26.29 0.08 16.35
C VAL A 241 26.28 -1.15 17.26
N SER A 242 26.03 -2.31 16.68
CA SER A 242 26.26 -3.59 17.34
C SER A 242 27.75 -3.74 17.59
N MET A 243 28.21 -3.29 18.78
CA MET A 243 29.58 -3.43 19.23
C MET A 243 29.83 -4.92 19.52
N VAL A 244 30.36 -5.65 18.56
CA VAL A 244 30.89 -7.01 18.79
C VAL A 244 32.15 -6.87 19.63
N MET A 245 32.04 -7.05 20.95
CA MET A 245 33.22 -7.21 21.82
C MET A 245 33.90 -8.54 21.55
N VAL A 246 34.97 -8.51 20.77
CA VAL A 246 35.88 -9.67 20.66
C VAL A 246 36.75 -9.69 21.92
N VAL A 247 36.38 -10.53 22.90
CA VAL A 247 37.22 -10.81 24.06
C VAL A 247 38.32 -11.78 23.63
N SER A 248 39.53 -11.28 23.34
CA SER A 248 40.71 -12.11 23.12
C SER A 248 41.24 -12.66 24.44
N ARG A 249 41.02 -13.95 24.70
CA ARG A 249 41.69 -14.67 25.79
C ARG A 249 43.13 -14.91 25.42
N ARG A 250 44.05 -14.11 25.97
CA ARG A 250 45.47 -14.48 26.01
C ARG A 250 45.68 -15.72 26.87
N ARG A 251 46.00 -16.85 26.26
CA ARG A 251 46.57 -18.01 26.97
C ARG A 251 47.97 -17.65 27.45
N ARG A 252 48.15 -17.53 28.77
CA ARG A 252 49.49 -17.60 29.39
C ARG A 252 49.95 -19.07 29.34
N ARG A 253 51.01 -19.33 28.63
CA ARG A 253 51.84 -20.55 28.82
C ARG A 253 52.76 -20.28 29.98
N GLY A 254 52.72 -21.09 31.04
CA GLY A 254 53.71 -21.36 32.01
C GLY A 254 54.17 -22.79 31.81
#